data_1b0c44ecdf7032b06ab5f2556a122b52
#
_entry.id   1b0c44ecdf7032b06ab5f2556a122b52
#
_cell.length_a   1.000
_cell.length_b   1.000
_cell.length_c   1.000
_cell.angle_alpha   90.00
_cell.angle_beta   90.00
_cell.angle_gamma   90.00
#
_symmetry.space_group_name_H-M   'P 1'
#
loop_
_entity.id
_entity.type
_entity.pdbx_description
1 polymer ?
#
loop_
_entity_poly.entity_id
_entity_poly.type
_entity_poly.pdbx_seq_one_letter_code
_entity_poly.pdbx_strand_id
1 'polypeptide(L)'
;MADLVQNLMLEITHPRAWFLFLLPLLLLSLHHWFTRKTGSTGKRLPPSPPALPIIGHLHLIGALPHVSLRGLAKKHGADVMLLRLGAVPTLVVSSPCAAQAVLRTHDHLLASRPPSVVSDIIMYGSSDIAFAPYGEYWRQARKLVTTHMLSDNKVQYFRSAAMEEVSMAMAKINEAATGGGTVDMSELLNSFSNDMVCRIVSGKFSLKDGRSKLFRELMNDTSRLLGGFNLEEYFPALGRVGVLKRMVYAKAERARNRWAELLDKVIDDRVSKGKSASQHKDGDFVDILLSVQQEYGLTREHMKALLTDVFFGATNTSANVLEFTLAELMRRPHFMRKLQDEVRSIIPRGQEIVSETNMENMVYLRAVIKESLRLHPVAPLLAPHLAMADCTIDGCMVPAGTRVVINAWAIGRDSSSWEDAEEFIPERFTDEGNAVNVNFKGNDFQFLPFGAGRRICPGINLGIVNVELMLANLVNRFDWELPVGVERKDIDMKEVFGLSVRRKEKLLLIPKSRI
;
A
#
# COMPACT_ATOMS: atom_id res chain seq x y z
N MET A 1 33.24 -33.89 -25.83
CA MET A 1 32.47 -32.89 -25.05
C MET A 1 31.55 -33.54 -24.03
N ALA A 2 30.84 -34.64 -24.38
CA ALA A 2 29.96 -35.36 -23.44
C ALA A 2 30.74 -35.96 -22.25
N ASP A 3 31.89 -36.56 -22.51
CA ASP A 3 32.74 -37.16 -21.47
C ASP A 3 33.36 -36.11 -20.51
N LEU A 4 33.62 -34.91 -21.00
CA LEU A 4 34.16 -33.83 -20.16
C LEU A 4 33.09 -33.29 -19.21
N VAL A 5 31.84 -33.18 -19.67
CA VAL A 5 30.69 -32.74 -18.87
C VAL A 5 30.32 -33.81 -17.84
N GLN A 6 30.41 -35.09 -18.21
CA GLN A 6 30.10 -36.20 -17.33
C GLN A 6 31.17 -36.35 -16.22
N ASN A 7 32.46 -36.16 -16.55
CA ASN A 7 33.52 -36.15 -15.56
C ASN A 7 33.44 -34.93 -14.63
N LEU A 8 33.06 -33.73 -15.13
CA LEU A 8 32.81 -32.55 -14.30
C LEU A 8 31.61 -32.73 -13.35
N MET A 9 30.56 -33.41 -13.83
CA MET A 9 29.38 -33.72 -13.00
C MET A 9 29.71 -34.75 -11.91
N LEU A 10 30.58 -35.73 -12.20
CA LEU A 10 31.06 -36.72 -11.23
C LEU A 10 31.99 -36.11 -10.18
N GLU A 11 32.83 -35.15 -10.54
CA GLU A 11 33.66 -34.41 -9.56
C GLU A 11 32.84 -33.51 -8.63
N ILE A 12 31.76 -32.89 -9.12
CA ILE A 12 30.87 -32.06 -8.30
C ILE A 12 30.03 -32.89 -7.31
N THR A 13 29.77 -34.19 -7.60
CA THR A 13 29.05 -35.09 -6.69
C THR A 13 29.94 -35.68 -5.59
N HIS A 14 31.26 -35.52 -5.67
CA HIS A 14 32.15 -36.01 -4.62
C HIS A 14 32.04 -35.10 -3.35
N PRO A 15 31.79 -35.67 -2.17
CA PRO A 15 31.67 -34.91 -0.93
C PRO A 15 32.91 -34.03 -0.61
N ARG A 16 34.07 -34.38 -1.17
CA ARG A 16 35.31 -33.57 -1.06
C ARG A 16 35.26 -32.25 -1.82
N ALA A 17 34.55 -32.19 -2.96
CA ALA A 17 34.40 -30.93 -3.72
C ALA A 17 33.53 -29.91 -2.96
N TRP A 18 32.51 -30.38 -2.28
CA TRP A 18 31.70 -29.51 -1.41
C TRP A 18 32.47 -28.91 -0.23
N PHE A 19 33.43 -29.68 0.33
CA PHE A 19 34.32 -29.14 1.38
C PHE A 19 35.24 -28.02 0.88
N LEU A 20 35.73 -28.11 -0.36
CA LEU A 20 36.58 -27.09 -0.96
C LEU A 20 35.83 -25.78 -1.24
N PHE A 21 34.51 -25.81 -1.47
CA PHE A 21 33.71 -24.62 -1.66
C PHE A 21 33.07 -24.10 -0.37
N LEU A 22 32.61 -24.98 0.52
CA LEU A 22 31.92 -24.59 1.76
C LEU A 22 32.92 -24.11 2.83
N LEU A 23 34.12 -24.68 2.91
CA LEU A 23 35.12 -24.31 3.89
C LEU A 23 35.62 -22.87 3.73
N PRO A 24 35.98 -22.36 2.55
CA PRO A 24 36.32 -20.95 2.35
C PRO A 24 35.16 -20.00 2.63
N LEU A 25 33.92 -20.38 2.27
CA LEU A 25 32.72 -19.61 2.57
C LEU A 25 32.45 -19.56 4.08
N LEU A 26 32.67 -20.67 4.78
CA LEU A 26 32.55 -20.75 6.23
C LEU A 26 33.64 -19.91 6.92
N LEU A 27 34.89 -19.99 6.45
CA LEU A 27 36.00 -19.21 6.97
C LEU A 27 35.83 -17.70 6.68
N LEU A 28 35.37 -17.32 5.51
CA LEU A 28 35.03 -15.94 5.18
C LEU A 28 33.88 -15.41 6.03
N SER A 29 32.87 -16.22 6.28
CA SER A 29 31.73 -15.84 7.13
C SER A 29 32.13 -15.74 8.60
N LEU A 30 33.00 -16.64 9.09
CA LEU A 30 33.59 -16.58 10.43
C LEU A 30 34.51 -15.34 10.56
N HIS A 31 35.40 -15.10 9.61
CA HIS A 31 36.27 -13.94 9.60
C HIS A 31 35.47 -12.63 9.61
N HIS A 32 34.42 -12.54 8.77
CA HIS A 32 33.53 -11.38 8.72
C HIS A 32 32.71 -11.22 10.02
N TRP A 33 32.34 -12.31 10.66
CA TRP A 33 31.66 -12.30 11.97
C TRP A 33 32.57 -11.84 13.10
N PHE A 34 33.84 -12.27 13.10
CA PHE A 34 34.85 -11.84 14.09
C PHE A 34 35.27 -10.38 13.89
N THR A 35 35.46 -9.90 12.67
CA THR A 35 35.86 -8.53 12.37
C THR A 35 34.77 -7.51 12.68
N ARG A 36 33.49 -7.89 12.61
CA ARG A 36 32.39 -7.01 13.02
C ARG A 36 32.26 -6.80 14.53
N LYS A 37 32.81 -7.67 15.37
CA LYS A 37 32.78 -7.51 16.83
C LYS A 37 33.73 -6.42 17.37
N THR A 38 34.63 -5.90 16.57
CA THR A 38 35.70 -4.98 17.02
C THR A 38 35.44 -3.50 16.73
N GLY A 39 34.30 -3.14 16.13
CA GLY A 39 33.94 -1.75 15.83
C GLY A 39 32.96 -1.14 16.84
N SER A 40 33.23 -1.25 18.13
CA SER A 40 32.45 -0.57 19.18
C SER A 40 32.85 0.92 19.24
N THR A 41 32.26 1.73 18.38
CA THR A 41 32.02 3.14 18.74
C THR A 41 31.04 3.10 19.91
N GLY A 42 31.36 3.63 21.08
CA GLY A 42 30.59 3.51 22.33
C GLY A 42 29.10 3.94 22.29
N LYS A 43 28.46 3.88 21.14
CA LYS A 43 27.06 4.18 20.87
C LYS A 43 26.24 2.89 20.86
N ARG A 44 25.16 2.87 21.63
CA ARG A 44 24.25 1.73 21.74
C ARG A 44 23.51 1.50 20.40
N LEU A 45 23.65 0.31 19.81
CA LEU A 45 22.84 -0.13 18.68
C LEU A 45 21.49 -0.67 19.16
N PRO A 46 20.42 -0.61 18.33
CA PRO A 46 19.15 -1.25 18.65
C PRO A 46 19.32 -2.76 18.88
N PRO A 47 18.49 -3.38 19.75
CA PRO A 47 18.54 -4.82 19.98
C PRO A 47 18.32 -5.60 18.68
N SER A 48 18.99 -6.75 18.58
CA SER A 48 18.96 -7.61 17.39
C SER A 48 18.94 -9.07 17.80
N PRO A 49 18.05 -9.91 17.24
CA PRO A 49 18.11 -11.36 17.41
C PRO A 49 19.44 -11.94 16.87
N PRO A 50 19.79 -13.19 17.18
CA PRO A 50 20.90 -13.88 16.53
C PRO A 50 20.66 -14.01 15.02
N ALA A 51 21.65 -13.60 14.23
CA ALA A 51 21.62 -13.63 12.77
C ALA A 51 22.32 -14.86 12.23
N LEU A 52 21.78 -15.48 11.18
CA LEU A 52 22.51 -16.50 10.43
C LEU A 52 23.57 -15.88 9.49
N PRO A 53 24.65 -16.60 9.18
CA PRO A 53 25.59 -16.18 8.13
C PRO A 53 24.85 -15.92 6.81
N ILE A 54 25.33 -14.98 6.02
CA ILE A 54 24.83 -14.58 4.68
C ILE A 54 23.40 -14.04 4.72
N ILE A 55 22.41 -14.87 5.06
CA ILE A 55 20.98 -14.52 4.99
C ILE A 55 20.50 -13.61 6.12
N GLY A 56 21.30 -13.46 7.19
CA GLY A 56 20.90 -12.65 8.34
C GLY A 56 19.64 -13.16 9.00
N HIS A 57 18.63 -12.32 9.09
CA HIS A 57 17.35 -12.61 9.74
C HIS A 57 16.22 -12.94 8.73
N LEU A 58 16.52 -13.11 7.43
CA LEU A 58 15.49 -13.43 6.42
C LEU A 58 14.71 -14.69 6.76
N HIS A 59 15.33 -15.68 7.40
CA HIS A 59 14.69 -16.93 7.84
C HIS A 59 13.60 -16.73 8.92
N LEU A 60 13.57 -15.56 9.57
CA LEU A 60 12.57 -15.20 10.59
C LEU A 60 11.34 -14.49 9.99
N ILE A 61 11.42 -14.12 8.71
CA ILE A 61 10.35 -13.41 8.01
C ILE A 61 9.50 -14.40 7.23
N GLY A 62 8.24 -14.57 7.65
CA GLY A 62 7.28 -15.44 6.97
C GLY A 62 6.52 -14.75 5.85
N ALA A 63 5.46 -15.41 5.37
CA ALA A 63 4.60 -14.92 4.29
C ALA A 63 3.89 -13.59 4.60
N LEU A 64 3.69 -13.29 5.88
CA LEU A 64 3.17 -12.02 6.38
C LEU A 64 4.26 -11.31 7.21
N PRO A 65 5.11 -10.49 6.58
CA PRO A 65 6.24 -9.85 7.25
C PRO A 65 5.84 -9.00 8.46
N HIS A 66 4.74 -8.25 8.38
CA HIS A 66 4.23 -7.43 9.50
C HIS A 66 3.89 -8.24 10.74
N VAL A 67 3.33 -9.45 10.56
CA VAL A 67 3.03 -10.38 11.67
C VAL A 67 4.32 -10.95 12.26
N SER A 68 5.25 -11.40 11.41
CA SER A 68 6.55 -11.92 11.83
C SER A 68 7.35 -10.89 12.61
N LEU A 69 7.40 -9.64 12.12
CA LEU A 69 8.12 -8.53 12.76
C LEU A 69 7.50 -8.15 14.10
N ARG A 70 6.16 -8.14 14.23
CA ARG A 70 5.50 -7.94 15.52
C ARG A 70 5.84 -9.05 16.51
N GLY A 71 5.84 -10.30 16.06
CA GLY A 71 6.22 -11.45 16.90
C GLY A 71 7.64 -11.33 17.42
N LEU A 72 8.58 -10.92 16.56
CA LEU A 72 9.97 -10.66 16.95
C LEU A 72 10.09 -9.50 17.93
N ALA A 73 9.40 -8.37 17.68
CA ALA A 73 9.41 -7.22 18.57
C ALA A 73 8.88 -7.59 19.97
N LYS A 74 7.76 -8.30 20.06
CA LYS A 74 7.21 -8.80 21.34
C LYS A 74 8.17 -9.75 22.06
N LYS A 75 8.79 -10.68 21.31
CA LYS A 75 9.74 -11.65 21.90
C LYS A 75 10.97 -11.00 22.50
N HIS A 76 11.45 -9.90 21.91
CA HIS A 76 12.67 -9.21 22.34
C HIS A 76 12.38 -7.95 23.16
N GLY A 77 11.10 -7.63 23.43
CA GLY A 77 10.69 -6.45 24.19
C GLY A 77 11.20 -5.14 23.60
N ALA A 78 11.16 -5.01 22.25
CA ALA A 78 11.85 -3.94 21.55
C ALA A 78 10.89 -3.06 20.75
N ASP A 79 10.84 -1.77 21.07
CA ASP A 79 10.15 -0.72 20.31
C ASP A 79 10.83 -0.47 18.97
N VAL A 80 12.16 -0.56 18.96
CA VAL A 80 13.02 -0.51 17.79
C VAL A 80 13.94 -1.73 17.76
N MET A 81 14.05 -2.38 16.64
CA MET A 81 14.87 -3.58 16.47
C MET A 81 15.69 -3.48 15.18
N LEU A 82 17.00 -3.76 15.26
CA LEU A 82 17.88 -3.78 14.10
C LEU A 82 17.99 -5.20 13.56
N LEU A 83 17.46 -5.43 12.37
CA LEU A 83 17.60 -6.68 11.63
C LEU A 83 18.64 -6.51 10.51
N ARG A 84 19.22 -7.62 10.13
CA ARG A 84 19.98 -7.73 8.90
C ARG A 84 19.20 -8.64 7.95
N LEU A 85 18.54 -8.06 6.95
CA LEU A 85 17.80 -8.80 5.95
C LEU A 85 18.71 -9.03 4.73
N GLY A 86 19.28 -10.24 4.63
CA GLY A 86 20.39 -10.50 3.72
C GLY A 86 21.62 -9.69 4.10
N ALA A 87 22.08 -8.80 3.22
CA ALA A 87 23.17 -7.88 3.46
C ALA A 87 22.71 -6.48 3.97
N VAL A 88 21.40 -6.21 4.00
CA VAL A 88 20.85 -4.87 4.23
C VAL A 88 20.47 -4.68 5.71
N PRO A 89 21.06 -3.69 6.41
CA PRO A 89 20.62 -3.32 7.75
C PRO A 89 19.22 -2.69 7.67
N THR A 90 18.32 -3.19 8.51
CA THR A 90 16.92 -2.77 8.51
C THR A 90 16.46 -2.52 9.93
N LEU A 91 16.12 -1.27 10.25
CA LEU A 91 15.48 -0.89 11.50
C LEU A 91 13.98 -1.15 11.40
N VAL A 92 13.45 -1.91 12.33
CA VAL A 92 12.01 -2.15 12.47
C VAL A 92 11.50 -1.33 13.64
N VAL A 93 10.47 -0.55 13.40
CA VAL A 93 9.81 0.33 14.36
C VAL A 93 8.43 -0.23 14.66
N SER A 94 8.13 -0.50 15.94
CA SER A 94 6.92 -1.20 16.37
C SER A 94 6.12 -0.49 17.47
N SER A 95 6.54 0.72 17.90
CA SER A 95 5.81 1.52 18.89
C SER A 95 5.46 2.93 18.38
N PRO A 96 4.42 3.58 18.94
CA PRO A 96 4.06 4.95 18.58
C PRO A 96 5.18 5.96 18.83
N CYS A 97 5.89 5.84 19.95
CA CYS A 97 6.98 6.74 20.33
C CYS A 97 8.13 6.68 19.32
N ALA A 98 8.57 5.48 18.97
CA ALA A 98 9.62 5.29 17.98
C ALA A 98 9.16 5.72 16.57
N ALA A 99 7.90 5.50 16.21
CA ALA A 99 7.33 5.99 14.95
C ALA A 99 7.32 7.53 14.90
N GLN A 100 7.00 8.21 15.99
CA GLN A 100 7.09 9.66 16.12
C GLN A 100 8.53 10.17 15.94
N ALA A 101 9.50 9.47 16.54
CA ALA A 101 10.90 9.81 16.38
C ALA A 101 11.35 9.73 14.91
N VAL A 102 10.90 8.70 14.17
CA VAL A 102 11.23 8.51 12.75
C VAL A 102 10.50 9.50 11.85
N LEU A 103 9.17 9.61 12.01
CA LEU A 103 8.30 10.31 11.04
C LEU A 103 8.11 11.80 11.33
N ARG A 104 8.54 12.28 12.50
CA ARG A 104 8.41 13.68 12.88
C ARG A 104 9.74 14.29 13.32
N THR A 105 10.39 13.72 14.35
CA THR A 105 11.59 14.32 14.95
C THR A 105 12.78 14.26 13.99
N HIS A 106 13.05 13.09 13.38
CA HIS A 106 14.15 12.85 12.46
C HIS A 106 13.70 12.69 11.01
N ASP A 107 12.47 13.11 10.68
CA ASP A 107 11.87 12.93 9.36
C ASP A 107 12.76 13.44 8.22
N HIS A 108 13.42 14.60 8.41
CA HIS A 108 14.31 15.17 7.40
C HIS A 108 15.55 14.31 7.10
N LEU A 109 15.98 13.44 8.03
CA LEU A 109 17.10 12.50 7.84
C LEU A 109 16.62 11.13 7.33
N LEU A 110 15.35 10.83 7.49
CA LEU A 110 14.77 9.51 7.23
C LEU A 110 13.76 9.52 6.07
N ALA A 111 13.55 10.66 5.41
CA ALA A 111 12.54 10.82 4.37
C ALA A 111 12.92 10.19 3.01
N SER A 112 14.13 9.67 2.81
CA SER A 112 14.50 9.05 1.53
C SER A 112 13.93 7.64 1.38
N ARG A 113 14.02 7.09 0.19
CA ARG A 113 13.63 5.71 -0.13
C ARG A 113 14.87 4.85 -0.39
N PRO A 114 14.88 3.59 0.04
CA PRO A 114 15.94 2.68 -0.35
C PRO A 114 15.92 2.45 -1.87
N PRO A 115 17.08 2.31 -2.50
CA PRO A 115 17.14 2.04 -3.94
C PRO A 115 16.50 0.69 -4.26
N SER A 116 15.71 0.63 -5.30
CA SER A 116 15.11 -0.57 -5.85
C SER A 116 15.21 -0.55 -7.37
N VAL A 117 15.81 -1.60 -7.92
CA VAL A 117 15.95 -1.73 -9.38
C VAL A 117 14.57 -1.85 -10.06
N VAL A 118 13.64 -2.52 -9.40
CA VAL A 118 12.28 -2.70 -9.93
C VAL A 118 11.54 -1.37 -10.00
N SER A 119 11.59 -0.57 -8.91
CA SER A 119 10.97 0.75 -8.92
C SER A 119 11.66 1.69 -9.90
N ASP A 120 12.97 1.62 -10.01
CA ASP A 120 13.75 2.44 -10.93
C ASP A 120 13.35 2.19 -12.40
N ILE A 121 13.16 0.94 -12.78
CA ILE A 121 12.70 0.58 -14.13
C ILE A 121 11.24 1.01 -14.35
N ILE A 122 10.33 0.61 -13.46
CA ILE A 122 8.88 0.81 -13.66
C ILE A 122 8.50 2.29 -13.57
N MET A 123 9.15 3.04 -12.68
CA MET A 123 8.89 4.46 -12.40
C MET A 123 9.86 5.39 -13.14
N TYR A 124 10.40 4.94 -14.27
CA TYR A 124 11.21 5.78 -15.18
C TYR A 124 12.37 6.51 -14.47
N GLY A 125 13.23 5.76 -13.79
CA GLY A 125 14.33 6.33 -13.01
C GLY A 125 13.88 6.84 -11.64
N SER A 126 12.87 6.17 -11.03
CA SER A 126 12.23 6.61 -9.77
C SER A 126 11.78 8.08 -9.83
N SER A 127 11.16 8.46 -10.96
CA SER A 127 10.63 9.80 -11.23
C SER A 127 9.17 9.97 -10.78
N ASP A 128 8.79 9.25 -9.75
CA ASP A 128 7.48 9.22 -9.09
C ASP A 128 7.52 9.96 -7.74
N ILE A 129 6.46 9.88 -6.93
CA ILE A 129 6.45 10.43 -5.57
C ILE A 129 6.49 9.37 -4.47
N ALA A 130 6.17 8.12 -4.78
CA ALA A 130 6.17 7.02 -3.80
C ALA A 130 7.59 6.50 -3.54
N PHE A 131 8.39 6.25 -4.59
CA PHE A 131 9.70 5.60 -4.53
C PHE A 131 10.88 6.55 -4.80
N ALA A 132 10.65 7.73 -5.37
CA ALA A 132 11.71 8.70 -5.64
C ALA A 132 12.53 9.02 -4.37
N PRO A 133 13.86 9.09 -4.46
CA PRO A 133 14.71 9.56 -3.36
C PRO A 133 14.29 10.96 -2.89
N TYR A 134 14.51 11.24 -1.59
CA TYR A 134 14.26 12.58 -1.07
C TYR A 134 15.27 13.58 -1.63
N GLY A 135 14.79 14.61 -2.31
CA GLY A 135 15.62 15.62 -2.97
C GLY A 135 14.76 16.73 -3.59
N GLU A 136 15.38 17.57 -4.41
CA GLU A 136 14.71 18.72 -5.04
C GLU A 136 13.59 18.26 -5.99
N TYR A 137 13.89 17.29 -6.87
CA TYR A 137 12.88 16.71 -7.77
C TYR A 137 11.65 16.22 -7.01
N TRP A 138 11.87 15.42 -5.97
CA TRP A 138 10.77 14.89 -5.18
C TRP A 138 9.91 15.98 -4.53
N ARG A 139 10.55 17.05 -4.00
CA ARG A 139 9.81 18.18 -3.40
C ARG A 139 8.92 18.87 -4.43
N GLN A 140 9.44 19.10 -5.63
CA GLN A 140 8.67 19.73 -6.72
C GLN A 140 7.55 18.82 -7.22
N ALA A 141 7.81 17.55 -7.48
CA ALA A 141 6.80 16.57 -7.88
C ALA A 141 5.71 16.40 -6.81
N ARG A 142 6.10 16.34 -5.52
CA ARG A 142 5.16 16.29 -4.40
C ARG A 142 4.29 17.53 -4.32
N LYS A 143 4.88 18.73 -4.46
CA LYS A 143 4.15 20.00 -4.49
C LYS A 143 3.14 20.01 -5.64
N LEU A 144 3.57 19.64 -6.85
CA LEU A 144 2.69 19.55 -8.01
C LEU A 144 1.47 18.67 -7.71
N VAL A 145 1.70 17.43 -7.28
CA VAL A 145 0.62 16.47 -7.02
C VAL A 145 -0.34 16.96 -5.94
N THR A 146 0.17 17.49 -4.81
CA THR A 146 -0.68 17.94 -3.71
C THR A 146 -1.43 19.23 -4.01
N THR A 147 -0.86 20.13 -4.82
CA THR A 147 -1.49 21.41 -5.16
C THR A 147 -2.46 21.32 -6.32
N HIS A 148 -2.09 20.57 -7.35
CA HIS A 148 -2.85 20.58 -8.62
C HIS A 148 -3.71 19.33 -8.85
N MET A 149 -3.30 18.16 -8.33
CA MET A 149 -3.99 16.90 -8.60
C MET A 149 -4.87 16.43 -7.44
N LEU A 150 -4.41 16.58 -6.20
CA LEU A 150 -5.04 16.01 -5.01
C LEU A 150 -5.43 17.07 -3.95
N SER A 151 -5.56 18.34 -4.36
CA SER A 151 -6.09 19.39 -3.49
C SER A 151 -7.58 19.16 -3.19
N ASP A 152 -8.08 19.74 -2.09
CA ASP A 152 -9.49 19.61 -1.69
C ASP A 152 -10.45 20.06 -2.80
N ASN A 153 -10.13 21.15 -3.52
CA ASN A 153 -10.92 21.61 -4.66
C ASN A 153 -10.98 20.57 -5.79
N LYS A 154 -9.89 19.82 -6.01
CA LYS A 154 -9.86 18.76 -7.03
C LYS A 154 -10.63 17.51 -6.58
N VAL A 155 -10.51 17.14 -5.31
CA VAL A 155 -11.34 16.08 -4.74
C VAL A 155 -12.82 16.43 -4.90
N GLN A 156 -13.18 17.70 -4.64
CA GLN A 156 -14.54 18.18 -4.84
C GLN A 156 -14.98 18.14 -6.30
N TYR A 157 -14.11 18.52 -7.23
CA TYR A 157 -14.39 18.46 -8.68
C TYR A 157 -14.74 17.03 -9.15
N PHE A 158 -14.04 16.01 -8.62
CA PHE A 158 -14.27 14.61 -9.01
C PHE A 158 -15.48 13.94 -8.32
N ARG A 159 -16.18 14.63 -7.44
CA ARG A 159 -17.34 14.06 -6.69
C ARG A 159 -18.49 13.62 -7.59
N SER A 160 -18.83 14.41 -8.61
CA SER A 160 -19.87 14.00 -9.56
C SER A 160 -19.50 12.70 -10.27
N ALA A 161 -18.24 12.55 -10.65
CA ALA A 161 -17.73 11.33 -11.25
C ALA A 161 -17.81 10.15 -10.25
N ALA A 162 -17.49 10.37 -8.98
CA ALA A 162 -17.61 9.35 -7.94
C ALA A 162 -19.06 8.91 -7.73
N MET A 163 -20.01 9.83 -7.71
CA MET A 163 -21.44 9.51 -7.60
C MET A 163 -21.96 8.71 -8.79
N GLU A 164 -21.51 9.03 -10.01
CA GLU A 164 -21.88 8.24 -11.20
C GLU A 164 -21.33 6.80 -11.12
N GLU A 165 -20.06 6.62 -10.70
CA GLU A 165 -19.48 5.27 -10.56
C GLU A 165 -20.15 4.48 -9.44
N VAL A 166 -20.50 5.12 -8.31
CA VAL A 166 -21.30 4.50 -7.26
C VAL A 166 -22.67 4.09 -7.78
N SER A 167 -23.34 4.97 -8.55
CA SER A 167 -24.65 4.66 -9.13
C SER A 167 -24.59 3.43 -10.06
N MET A 168 -23.54 3.33 -10.90
CA MET A 168 -23.33 2.16 -11.75
C MET A 168 -23.05 0.88 -10.93
N ALA A 169 -22.29 0.99 -9.84
CA ALA A 169 -22.06 -0.14 -8.94
C ALA A 169 -23.37 -0.58 -8.25
N MET A 170 -24.17 0.37 -7.76
CA MET A 170 -25.47 0.08 -7.15
C MET A 170 -26.45 -0.58 -8.14
N ALA A 171 -26.45 -0.17 -9.41
CA ALA A 171 -27.27 -0.79 -10.45
C ALA A 171 -26.88 -2.27 -10.67
N LYS A 172 -25.58 -2.58 -10.77
CA LYS A 172 -25.09 -3.97 -10.88
C LYS A 172 -25.49 -4.85 -9.69
N ILE A 173 -25.43 -4.29 -8.47
CA ILE A 173 -25.84 -5.02 -7.27
C ILE A 173 -27.35 -5.24 -7.30
N ASN A 174 -28.13 -4.25 -7.74
CA ASN A 174 -29.59 -4.36 -7.81
C ASN A 174 -30.04 -5.42 -8.82
N GLU A 175 -29.36 -5.56 -9.96
CA GLU A 175 -29.59 -6.67 -10.90
C GLU A 175 -29.39 -8.05 -10.22
N ALA A 176 -28.34 -8.20 -9.43
CA ALA A 176 -28.11 -9.41 -8.66
C ALA A 176 -29.17 -9.62 -7.58
N ALA A 177 -29.61 -8.55 -6.89
CA ALA A 177 -30.65 -8.60 -5.87
C ALA A 177 -31.99 -9.08 -6.43
N THR A 178 -32.41 -8.57 -7.59
CA THR A 178 -33.65 -8.96 -8.27
C THR A 178 -33.60 -10.40 -8.80
N GLY A 179 -32.43 -10.87 -9.24
CA GLY A 179 -32.21 -12.24 -9.70
C GLY A 179 -31.93 -13.24 -8.57
N GLY A 180 -31.88 -12.83 -7.30
CA GLY A 180 -31.48 -13.69 -6.17
C GLY A 180 -30.04 -14.17 -6.25
N GLY A 181 -29.20 -13.46 -6.98
CA GLY A 181 -27.82 -13.82 -7.25
C GLY A 181 -26.84 -13.46 -6.13
N THR A 182 -25.65 -14.03 -6.20
CA THR A 182 -24.51 -13.71 -5.33
C THR A 182 -23.61 -12.69 -6.02
N VAL A 183 -23.17 -11.67 -5.28
CA VAL A 183 -22.22 -10.65 -5.75
C VAL A 183 -20.83 -10.97 -5.23
N ASP A 184 -19.84 -11.01 -6.14
CA ASP A 184 -18.41 -10.99 -5.79
C ASP A 184 -18.04 -9.55 -5.42
N MET A 185 -18.06 -9.23 -4.11
CA MET A 185 -17.73 -7.89 -3.62
C MET A 185 -16.28 -7.52 -3.88
N SER A 186 -15.37 -8.49 -3.84
CA SER A 186 -13.95 -8.24 -4.14
C SER A 186 -13.77 -7.73 -5.57
N GLU A 187 -14.44 -8.36 -6.54
CA GLU A 187 -14.42 -7.95 -7.96
C GLU A 187 -15.10 -6.61 -8.17
N LEU A 188 -16.28 -6.41 -7.56
CA LEU A 188 -17.08 -5.19 -7.70
C LEU A 188 -16.35 -3.96 -7.16
N LEU A 189 -15.79 -4.07 -5.95
CA LEU A 189 -15.06 -2.96 -5.30
C LEU A 189 -13.76 -2.62 -6.04
N ASN A 190 -13.05 -3.63 -6.54
CA ASN A 190 -11.87 -3.41 -7.39
C ASN A 190 -12.25 -2.72 -8.71
N SER A 191 -13.37 -3.14 -9.36
CA SER A 191 -13.87 -2.48 -10.56
C SER A 191 -14.25 -1.02 -10.30
N PHE A 192 -15.00 -0.76 -9.24
CA PHE A 192 -15.37 0.61 -8.83
C PHE A 192 -14.14 1.50 -8.64
N SER A 193 -13.17 1.06 -7.83
CA SER A 193 -11.95 1.85 -7.59
C SER A 193 -11.15 2.08 -8.85
N ASN A 194 -11.05 1.08 -9.72
CA ASN A 194 -10.37 1.20 -11.00
C ASN A 194 -11.05 2.20 -11.94
N ASP A 195 -12.37 2.12 -12.07
CA ASP A 195 -13.15 2.99 -12.96
C ASP A 195 -13.07 4.44 -12.48
N MET A 196 -13.10 4.66 -11.15
CA MET A 196 -12.85 5.96 -10.53
C MET A 196 -11.48 6.53 -10.91
N VAL A 197 -10.41 5.73 -10.78
CA VAL A 197 -9.06 6.19 -11.12
C VAL A 197 -8.95 6.51 -12.61
N CYS A 198 -9.51 5.69 -13.48
CA CYS A 198 -9.53 5.95 -14.91
C CYS A 198 -10.24 7.27 -15.25
N ARG A 199 -11.35 7.57 -14.56
CA ARG A 199 -12.04 8.87 -14.73
C ARG A 199 -11.23 10.05 -14.26
N ILE A 200 -10.58 9.93 -13.12
CA ILE A 200 -9.73 10.98 -12.55
C ILE A 200 -8.51 11.24 -13.43
N VAL A 201 -7.91 10.19 -13.95
CA VAL A 201 -6.69 10.29 -14.78
C VAL A 201 -6.98 10.83 -16.17
N SER A 202 -8.03 10.36 -16.82
CA SER A 202 -8.26 10.60 -18.25
C SER A 202 -9.71 10.91 -18.64
N GLY A 203 -10.56 11.27 -17.66
CA GLY A 203 -11.96 11.60 -17.91
C GLY A 203 -12.77 10.39 -18.36
N LYS A 204 -13.47 10.49 -19.50
CA LYS A 204 -14.33 9.41 -20.04
C LYS A 204 -13.56 8.32 -20.79
N PHE A 205 -12.29 8.07 -20.46
CA PHE A 205 -11.55 6.97 -21.07
C PHE A 205 -12.14 5.64 -20.57
N SER A 206 -13.22 5.24 -21.25
CA SER A 206 -13.87 3.97 -20.95
C SER A 206 -12.92 2.82 -21.33
N LEU A 207 -12.52 2.03 -20.35
CA LEU A 207 -11.87 0.73 -20.57
C LEU A 207 -12.86 -0.32 -21.12
N LYS A 208 -13.84 0.11 -21.94
CA LYS A 208 -14.73 -0.80 -22.67
C LYS A 208 -13.88 -1.68 -23.59
N ASP A 209 -14.33 -2.89 -23.83
CA ASP A 209 -13.75 -3.86 -24.77
C ASP A 209 -12.47 -4.60 -24.30
N GLY A 210 -12.55 -5.33 -23.18
CA GLY A 210 -11.50 -6.25 -22.75
C GLY A 210 -10.26 -5.59 -22.12
N ARG A 211 -10.13 -4.26 -22.23
CA ARG A 211 -9.00 -3.49 -21.66
C ARG A 211 -8.99 -3.48 -20.13
N SER A 212 -10.16 -3.56 -19.48
CA SER A 212 -10.26 -3.63 -18.03
C SER A 212 -9.56 -4.88 -17.46
N LYS A 213 -9.63 -6.02 -18.17
CA LYS A 213 -8.93 -7.25 -17.77
C LYS A 213 -7.43 -7.09 -17.93
N LEU A 214 -6.96 -6.57 -19.06
CA LEU A 214 -5.53 -6.31 -19.31
C LEU A 214 -4.96 -5.31 -18.30
N PHE A 215 -5.72 -4.28 -17.96
CA PHE A 215 -5.31 -3.30 -16.95
C PHE A 215 -5.16 -3.95 -15.56
N ARG A 216 -6.14 -4.76 -15.14
CA ARG A 216 -6.06 -5.49 -13.86
C ARG A 216 -4.88 -6.47 -13.81
N GLU A 217 -4.62 -7.19 -14.88
CA GLU A 217 -3.43 -8.05 -14.98
C GLU A 217 -2.15 -7.23 -14.83
N LEU A 218 -2.05 -6.09 -15.52
CA LEU A 218 -0.91 -5.19 -15.43
C LEU A 218 -0.72 -4.63 -14.01
N MET A 219 -1.81 -4.21 -13.36
CA MET A 219 -1.79 -3.75 -11.97
C MET A 219 -1.31 -4.86 -11.02
N ASN A 220 -1.84 -6.07 -11.16
CA ASN A 220 -1.45 -7.21 -10.33
C ASN A 220 0.01 -7.60 -10.53
N ASP A 221 0.48 -7.67 -11.78
CA ASP A 221 1.86 -8.01 -12.10
C ASP A 221 2.83 -6.97 -11.51
N THR A 222 2.50 -5.69 -11.67
CA THR A 222 3.35 -4.60 -11.17
C THR A 222 3.33 -4.54 -9.64
N SER A 223 2.17 -4.72 -9.01
CA SER A 223 2.06 -4.78 -7.55
C SER A 223 2.89 -5.91 -6.94
N ARG A 224 2.93 -7.07 -7.61
CA ARG A 224 3.79 -8.20 -7.20
C ARG A 224 5.27 -7.89 -7.37
N LEU A 225 5.65 -7.16 -8.42
CA LEU A 225 7.03 -6.75 -8.65
C LEU A 225 7.51 -5.72 -7.63
N LEU A 226 6.71 -4.69 -7.36
CA LEU A 226 7.04 -3.61 -6.43
C LEU A 226 6.95 -4.01 -4.96
N GLY A 227 5.97 -4.85 -4.60
CA GLY A 227 5.76 -5.32 -3.21
C GLY A 227 6.38 -6.68 -2.91
N GLY A 228 6.98 -7.35 -3.91
CA GLY A 228 7.53 -8.68 -3.80
C GLY A 228 8.93 -8.74 -3.18
N PHE A 229 9.39 -9.96 -2.93
CA PHE A 229 10.76 -10.22 -2.54
C PHE A 229 11.65 -10.19 -3.78
N ASN A 230 12.41 -9.10 -3.93
CA ASN A 230 13.42 -8.94 -4.97
C ASN A 230 14.79 -9.21 -4.38
N LEU A 231 15.45 -10.28 -4.84
CA LEU A 231 16.69 -10.77 -4.25
C LEU A 231 17.80 -9.71 -4.21
N GLU A 232 17.90 -8.88 -5.26
CA GLU A 232 18.88 -7.80 -5.38
C GLU A 232 18.69 -6.69 -4.33
N GLU A 233 17.48 -6.50 -3.81
CA GLU A 233 17.21 -5.52 -2.75
C GLU A 233 17.75 -5.97 -1.39
N TYR A 234 17.98 -7.27 -1.22
CA TYR A 234 18.51 -7.86 0.01
C TYR A 234 19.98 -8.28 -0.14
N PHE A 235 20.40 -8.55 -1.36
CA PHE A 235 21.76 -8.95 -1.70
C PHE A 235 22.28 -8.11 -2.89
N PRO A 236 22.63 -6.83 -2.69
CA PRO A 236 23.06 -5.94 -3.78
C PRO A 236 24.27 -6.46 -4.57
N ALA A 237 25.13 -7.27 -3.94
CA ALA A 237 26.27 -7.90 -4.63
C ALA A 237 25.82 -8.94 -5.67
N LEU A 238 24.71 -9.67 -5.42
CA LEU A 238 24.16 -10.64 -6.36
C LEU A 238 23.46 -9.98 -7.55
N GLY A 239 22.97 -8.75 -7.38
CA GLY A 239 22.42 -7.94 -8.47
C GLY A 239 23.46 -7.59 -9.56
N ARG A 240 24.75 -7.81 -9.28
CA ARG A 240 25.83 -7.69 -10.27
C ARG A 240 26.01 -8.96 -11.13
N VAL A 241 25.39 -10.07 -10.75
CA VAL A 241 25.46 -11.35 -11.48
C VAL A 241 24.46 -11.32 -12.66
N GLY A 242 24.99 -11.32 -13.88
CA GLY A 242 24.27 -11.00 -15.11
C GLY A 242 22.98 -11.78 -15.39
N VAL A 243 22.89 -13.07 -15.00
CA VAL A 243 21.71 -13.93 -15.30
C VAL A 243 20.51 -13.57 -14.41
N LEU A 244 20.72 -13.41 -13.09
CA LEU A 244 19.65 -13.04 -12.14
C LEU A 244 19.13 -11.63 -12.44
N LYS A 245 20.06 -10.69 -12.69
CA LYS A 245 19.74 -9.34 -13.15
C LYS A 245 18.82 -9.38 -14.36
N ARG A 246 19.17 -10.16 -15.40
CA ARG A 246 18.43 -10.24 -16.66
C ARG A 246 16.98 -10.73 -16.47
N MET A 247 16.73 -11.68 -15.56
CA MET A 247 15.37 -12.20 -15.33
C MET A 247 14.44 -11.18 -14.64
N VAL A 248 14.92 -10.50 -13.60
CA VAL A 248 14.15 -9.48 -12.86
C VAL A 248 13.91 -8.26 -13.75
N TYR A 249 14.97 -7.78 -14.43
CA TYR A 249 14.88 -6.67 -15.36
C TYR A 249 13.88 -6.93 -16.48
N ALA A 250 13.93 -8.09 -17.13
CA ALA A 250 13.01 -8.42 -18.22
C ALA A 250 11.53 -8.44 -17.80
N LYS A 251 11.22 -8.77 -16.55
CA LYS A 251 9.86 -8.68 -16.02
C LYS A 251 9.46 -7.22 -15.77
N ALA A 252 10.33 -6.44 -15.12
CA ALA A 252 10.08 -5.03 -14.84
C ALA A 252 9.99 -4.20 -16.12
N GLU A 253 10.86 -4.45 -17.10
CA GLU A 253 10.81 -3.79 -18.43
C GLU A 253 9.53 -4.11 -19.20
N ARG A 254 9.07 -5.37 -19.16
CA ARG A 254 7.78 -5.74 -19.77
C ARG A 254 6.62 -4.99 -19.13
N ALA A 255 6.60 -4.89 -17.81
CA ALA A 255 5.57 -4.13 -17.10
C ALA A 255 5.64 -2.64 -17.48
N ARG A 256 6.84 -2.04 -17.45
CA ARG A 256 7.07 -0.65 -17.89
C ARG A 256 6.58 -0.40 -19.31
N ASN A 257 6.91 -1.29 -20.25
CA ASN A 257 6.51 -1.11 -21.66
C ASN A 257 5.00 -1.17 -21.85
N ARG A 258 4.31 -2.08 -21.12
CA ARG A 258 2.83 -2.14 -21.11
C ARG A 258 2.21 -0.86 -20.52
N TRP A 259 2.80 -0.33 -19.43
CA TRP A 259 2.40 0.97 -18.87
C TRP A 259 2.65 2.11 -19.84
N ALA A 260 3.82 2.13 -20.49
CA ALA A 260 4.16 3.15 -21.48
C ALA A 260 3.14 3.16 -22.62
N GLU A 261 2.82 2.00 -23.20
CA GLU A 261 1.84 1.88 -24.29
C GLU A 261 0.45 2.40 -23.88
N LEU A 262 0.00 2.09 -22.66
CA LEU A 262 -1.28 2.57 -22.15
C LEU A 262 -1.28 4.09 -21.95
N LEU A 263 -0.28 4.61 -21.24
CA LEU A 263 -0.22 6.02 -20.87
C LEU A 263 0.13 6.92 -22.06
N ASP A 264 0.96 6.45 -22.99
CA ASP A 264 1.24 7.19 -24.23
C ASP A 264 -0.04 7.39 -25.04
N LYS A 265 -0.89 6.36 -25.18
CA LYS A 265 -2.20 6.50 -25.85
C LYS A 265 -3.09 7.54 -25.18
N VAL A 266 -3.15 7.53 -23.83
CA VAL A 266 -3.96 8.48 -23.07
C VAL A 266 -3.46 9.92 -23.25
N ILE A 267 -2.14 10.13 -23.19
CA ILE A 267 -1.53 11.45 -23.35
C ILE A 267 -1.69 11.93 -24.81
N ASP A 268 -1.44 11.06 -25.81
CA ASP A 268 -1.54 11.43 -27.23
C ASP A 268 -2.98 11.77 -27.65
N ASP A 269 -3.97 11.05 -27.12
CA ASP A 269 -5.40 11.37 -27.31
C ASP A 269 -5.75 12.79 -26.83
N ARG A 270 -5.10 13.26 -25.76
CA ARG A 270 -5.31 14.62 -25.26
C ARG A 270 -4.60 15.67 -26.10
N VAL A 271 -3.35 15.42 -26.45
CA VAL A 271 -2.54 16.31 -27.29
C VAL A 271 -3.20 16.48 -28.66
N SER A 272 -3.67 15.38 -29.30
CA SER A 272 -4.27 15.42 -30.64
C SER A 272 -5.63 16.12 -30.69
N LYS A 273 -6.41 16.12 -29.61
CA LYS A 273 -7.70 16.80 -29.52
C LYS A 273 -7.60 18.33 -29.44
N GLY A 274 -6.39 18.88 -29.50
CA GLY A 274 -6.14 20.31 -29.66
C GLY A 274 -6.79 21.22 -28.61
N LYS A 275 -7.15 20.68 -27.44
CA LYS A 275 -7.69 21.48 -26.36
C LYS A 275 -6.53 22.29 -25.79
N SER A 276 -6.51 23.56 -26.18
CA SER A 276 -5.58 24.55 -25.65
C SER A 276 -5.36 24.34 -24.16
N ALA A 277 -4.12 23.99 -23.81
CA ALA A 277 -3.66 23.83 -22.43
C ALA A 277 -3.93 25.07 -21.53
N SER A 278 -4.38 26.18 -22.12
CA SER A 278 -4.54 27.49 -21.49
C SER A 278 -5.88 27.74 -20.80
N GLN A 279 -6.87 26.85 -20.86
CA GLN A 279 -8.22 27.16 -20.34
C GLN A 279 -8.81 26.22 -19.28
N HIS A 280 -8.16 25.09 -18.93
CA HIS A 280 -8.77 24.14 -17.99
C HIS A 280 -7.93 23.88 -16.75
N LYS A 281 -7.99 24.81 -15.77
CA LYS A 281 -7.68 24.49 -14.36
C LYS A 281 -8.56 23.35 -13.80
N ASP A 282 -9.63 22.97 -14.51
CA ASP A 282 -10.66 22.01 -14.12
C ASP A 282 -10.67 20.74 -14.99
N GLY A 283 -9.53 20.33 -15.51
CA GLY A 283 -9.35 19.09 -16.27
C GLY A 283 -9.08 17.85 -15.42
N ASP A 284 -9.00 16.69 -16.08
CA ASP A 284 -8.47 15.46 -15.49
C ASP A 284 -6.95 15.57 -15.24
N PHE A 285 -6.36 14.51 -14.65
CA PHE A 285 -4.95 14.58 -14.26
C PHE A 285 -4.00 14.70 -15.46
N VAL A 286 -4.34 14.15 -16.62
CA VAL A 286 -3.54 14.32 -17.84
C VAL A 286 -3.61 15.78 -18.31
N ASP A 287 -4.80 16.40 -18.30
CA ASP A 287 -4.96 17.82 -18.66
C ASP A 287 -4.14 18.71 -17.71
N ILE A 288 -4.18 18.43 -16.42
CA ILE A 288 -3.40 19.16 -15.39
C ILE A 288 -1.91 19.04 -15.67
N LEU A 289 -1.39 17.81 -15.86
CA LEU A 289 0.06 17.61 -16.09
C LEU A 289 0.54 18.30 -17.37
N LEU A 290 -0.27 18.27 -18.45
CA LEU A 290 0.02 19.00 -19.67
C LEU A 290 0.01 20.53 -19.45
N SER A 291 -0.92 21.05 -18.65
CA SER A 291 -1.03 22.50 -18.40
C SER A 291 0.14 23.06 -17.60
N VAL A 292 0.70 22.27 -16.66
CA VAL A 292 1.83 22.67 -15.81
C VAL A 292 3.18 22.16 -16.30
N GLN A 293 3.20 21.52 -17.49
CA GLN A 293 4.39 20.86 -18.04
C GLN A 293 5.59 21.80 -18.12
N GLN A 294 5.39 23.02 -18.65
CA GLN A 294 6.47 24.00 -18.81
C GLN A 294 6.92 24.57 -17.45
N GLU A 295 5.98 24.88 -16.56
CA GLU A 295 6.26 25.43 -15.24
C GLU A 295 7.15 24.52 -14.41
N TYR A 296 6.87 23.21 -14.42
CA TYR A 296 7.59 22.21 -13.63
C TYR A 296 8.67 21.46 -14.43
N GLY A 297 8.88 21.78 -15.71
CA GLY A 297 9.88 21.12 -16.57
C GLY A 297 9.60 19.62 -16.73
N LEU A 298 8.34 19.22 -16.84
CA LEU A 298 7.95 17.81 -16.89
C LEU A 298 8.30 17.20 -18.25
N THR A 299 9.06 16.11 -18.21
CA THR A 299 9.20 15.23 -19.36
C THR A 299 7.99 14.31 -19.49
N ARG A 300 7.83 13.68 -20.65
CA ARG A 300 6.79 12.67 -20.84
C ARG A 300 6.95 11.49 -19.88
N GLU A 301 8.18 11.12 -19.56
CA GLU A 301 8.49 10.07 -18.58
C GLU A 301 8.09 10.46 -17.16
N HIS A 302 8.34 11.72 -16.76
CA HIS A 302 7.85 12.26 -15.47
C HIS A 302 6.32 12.17 -15.37
N MET A 303 5.60 12.57 -16.42
CA MET A 303 4.14 12.45 -16.44
C MET A 303 3.67 11.00 -16.31
N LYS A 304 4.29 10.07 -17.05
CA LYS A 304 3.96 8.64 -16.97
C LYS A 304 4.25 8.08 -15.56
N ALA A 305 5.36 8.45 -14.94
CA ALA A 305 5.68 8.03 -13.57
C ALA A 305 4.62 8.50 -12.56
N LEU A 306 4.25 9.79 -12.60
CA LEU A 306 3.22 10.36 -11.71
C LEU A 306 1.83 9.73 -11.93
N LEU A 307 1.44 9.49 -13.18
CA LEU A 307 0.17 8.81 -13.48
C LEU A 307 0.18 7.35 -13.02
N THR A 308 1.32 6.66 -13.16
CA THR A 308 1.49 5.29 -12.65
C THR A 308 1.33 5.25 -11.14
N ASP A 309 1.90 6.21 -10.40
CA ASP A 309 1.69 6.37 -8.95
C ASP A 309 0.21 6.50 -8.58
N VAL A 310 -0.54 7.32 -9.32
CA VAL A 310 -1.98 7.51 -9.09
C VAL A 310 -2.74 6.20 -9.28
N PHE A 311 -2.45 5.45 -10.35
CA PHE A 311 -3.07 4.15 -10.58
C PHE A 311 -2.78 3.17 -9.45
N PHE A 312 -1.51 3.08 -8.99
CA PHE A 312 -1.15 2.21 -7.89
C PHE A 312 -1.74 2.63 -6.55
N GLY A 313 -1.66 3.93 -6.27
CA GLY A 313 -2.11 4.47 -4.99
C GLY A 313 -3.61 4.38 -4.80
N ALA A 314 -4.42 4.55 -5.85
CA ALA A 314 -5.85 4.73 -5.71
C ALA A 314 -6.69 3.49 -6.08
N THR A 315 -6.18 2.55 -6.91
CA THR A 315 -6.99 1.42 -7.38
C THR A 315 -7.24 0.38 -6.29
N ASN A 316 -6.17 -0.24 -5.75
CA ASN A 316 -6.33 -1.38 -4.87
C ASN A 316 -6.58 -0.99 -3.41
N THR A 317 -6.09 0.16 -2.98
CA THR A 317 -6.12 0.53 -1.55
C THR A 317 -7.54 0.78 -1.07
N SER A 318 -8.32 1.60 -1.77
CA SER A 318 -9.71 1.91 -1.41
C SER A 318 -10.61 0.66 -1.48
N ALA A 319 -10.41 -0.18 -2.51
CA ALA A 319 -11.13 -1.45 -2.64
C ALA A 319 -10.85 -2.38 -1.46
N ASN A 320 -9.58 -2.54 -1.06
CA ASN A 320 -9.19 -3.40 0.05
C ASN A 320 -9.74 -2.88 1.39
N VAL A 321 -9.73 -1.56 1.63
CA VAL A 321 -10.35 -0.97 2.83
C VAL A 321 -11.83 -1.30 2.89
N LEU A 322 -12.57 -1.09 1.80
CA LEU A 322 -14.00 -1.42 1.70
C LEU A 322 -14.26 -2.90 1.93
N GLU A 323 -13.46 -3.78 1.33
CA GLU A 323 -13.61 -5.23 1.46
C GLU A 323 -13.37 -5.71 2.90
N PHE A 324 -12.29 -5.22 3.57
CA PHE A 324 -12.04 -5.53 4.98
C PHE A 324 -13.16 -5.00 5.87
N THR A 325 -13.63 -3.77 5.63
CA THR A 325 -14.71 -3.15 6.39
C THR A 325 -16.01 -3.96 6.27
N LEU A 326 -16.41 -4.32 5.05
CA LEU A 326 -17.61 -5.14 4.84
C LEU A 326 -17.47 -6.52 5.48
N ALA A 327 -16.29 -7.16 5.38
CA ALA A 327 -16.06 -8.46 5.99
C ALA A 327 -16.20 -8.39 7.52
N GLU A 328 -15.67 -7.33 8.18
CA GLU A 328 -15.83 -7.13 9.62
C GLU A 328 -17.30 -6.88 10.02
N LEU A 329 -18.01 -6.08 9.25
CA LEU A 329 -19.43 -5.83 9.48
C LEU A 329 -20.28 -7.09 9.30
N MET A 330 -19.98 -7.94 8.32
CA MET A 330 -20.68 -9.22 8.10
C MET A 330 -20.39 -10.23 9.22
N ARG A 331 -19.18 -10.22 9.77
CA ARG A 331 -18.82 -11.05 10.94
C ARG A 331 -19.54 -10.61 12.21
N ARG A 332 -19.83 -9.30 12.33
CA ARG A 332 -20.38 -8.65 13.53
C ARG A 332 -21.67 -7.86 13.19
N PRO A 333 -22.80 -8.54 13.02
CA PRO A 333 -24.02 -7.92 12.47
C PRO A 333 -24.63 -6.82 13.34
N HIS A 334 -24.27 -6.73 14.61
CA HIS A 334 -24.71 -5.62 15.46
C HIS A 334 -24.07 -4.29 15.02
N PHE A 335 -22.81 -4.26 14.61
CA PHE A 335 -22.18 -3.08 14.05
C PHE A 335 -22.75 -2.73 12.66
N MET A 336 -23.06 -3.74 11.83
CA MET A 336 -23.75 -3.52 10.55
C MET A 336 -25.10 -2.84 10.77
N ARG A 337 -25.92 -3.35 11.71
CA ARG A 337 -27.23 -2.74 12.03
C ARG A 337 -27.08 -1.31 12.52
N LYS A 338 -26.18 -1.06 13.49
CA LYS A 338 -25.94 0.29 14.02
C LYS A 338 -25.53 1.26 12.91
N LEU A 339 -24.67 0.83 11.99
CA LEU A 339 -24.28 1.63 10.82
C LEU A 339 -25.45 1.87 9.86
N GLN A 340 -26.26 0.84 9.57
CA GLN A 340 -27.44 0.97 8.74
C GLN A 340 -28.48 1.92 9.37
N ASP A 341 -28.68 1.85 10.67
CA ASP A 341 -29.62 2.72 11.41
C ASP A 341 -29.18 4.18 11.32
N GLU A 342 -27.87 4.50 11.53
CA GLU A 342 -27.37 5.85 11.34
C GLU A 342 -27.61 6.34 9.91
N VAL A 343 -27.07 5.64 8.93
CA VAL A 343 -27.10 6.07 7.52
C VAL A 343 -28.55 6.25 7.05
N ARG A 344 -29.41 5.29 7.37
CA ARG A 344 -30.82 5.28 6.95
C ARG A 344 -31.69 6.32 7.67
N SER A 345 -31.29 6.77 8.84
CA SER A 345 -31.97 7.85 9.56
C SER A 345 -31.69 9.23 8.95
N ILE A 346 -30.51 9.39 8.36
CA ILE A 346 -30.06 10.67 7.78
C ILE A 346 -30.55 10.84 6.33
N ILE A 347 -30.71 9.73 5.59
CA ILE A 347 -31.10 9.78 4.18
C ILE A 347 -32.60 10.02 4.03
N PRO A 348 -33.03 11.06 3.29
CA PRO A 348 -34.44 11.30 3.00
C PRO A 348 -35.09 10.10 2.29
N ARG A 349 -36.36 9.83 2.60
CA ARG A 349 -37.12 8.80 1.90
C ARG A 349 -37.21 9.11 0.41
N GLY A 350 -36.90 8.12 -0.44
CA GLY A 350 -36.90 8.25 -1.88
C GLY A 350 -35.56 8.73 -2.49
N GLN A 351 -34.58 9.09 -1.68
CA GLN A 351 -33.22 9.35 -2.18
C GLN A 351 -32.49 8.02 -2.39
N GLU A 352 -32.23 7.70 -3.65
CA GLU A 352 -31.58 6.42 -4.02
C GLU A 352 -30.07 6.41 -3.76
N ILE A 353 -29.39 7.54 -3.97
CA ILE A 353 -27.94 7.68 -3.85
C ILE A 353 -27.60 8.65 -2.73
N VAL A 354 -26.78 8.20 -1.80
CA VAL A 354 -26.24 9.04 -0.71
C VAL A 354 -25.34 10.09 -1.31
N SER A 355 -25.61 11.36 -0.98
CA SER A 355 -24.76 12.49 -1.37
C SER A 355 -23.79 12.87 -0.24
N GLU A 356 -22.81 13.71 -0.57
CA GLU A 356 -21.86 14.18 0.42
C GLU A 356 -22.49 15.01 1.55
N THR A 357 -23.46 15.86 1.22
CA THR A 357 -24.17 16.66 2.24
C THR A 357 -24.84 15.78 3.30
N ASN A 358 -25.25 14.55 2.92
CA ASN A 358 -25.73 13.58 3.87
C ASN A 358 -24.62 13.03 4.77
N MET A 359 -23.40 12.88 4.24
CA MET A 359 -22.28 12.24 4.96
C MET A 359 -21.68 13.11 6.07
N GLU A 360 -21.92 14.42 6.07
CA GLU A 360 -21.37 15.32 7.10
C GLU A 360 -21.72 14.89 8.52
N ASN A 361 -22.92 14.34 8.71
CA ASN A 361 -23.44 13.91 10.02
C ASN A 361 -23.26 12.40 10.31
N MET A 362 -22.59 11.64 9.43
CA MET A 362 -22.38 10.20 9.61
C MET A 362 -21.14 9.93 10.47
N VAL A 363 -21.30 10.05 11.78
CA VAL A 363 -20.21 9.87 12.76
C VAL A 363 -19.81 8.42 12.87
N TYR A 364 -20.80 7.51 12.94
CA TYR A 364 -20.54 6.07 13.09
C TYR A 364 -19.96 5.44 11.83
N LEU A 365 -20.34 5.91 10.64
CA LEU A 365 -19.71 5.53 9.37
C LEU A 365 -18.21 5.78 9.41
N ARG A 366 -17.79 6.97 9.85
CA ARG A 366 -16.37 7.32 9.96
C ARG A 366 -15.66 6.51 11.04
N ALA A 367 -16.33 6.22 12.15
CA ALA A 367 -15.80 5.38 13.21
C ALA A 367 -15.53 3.95 12.72
N VAL A 368 -16.46 3.37 11.96
CA VAL A 368 -16.31 2.04 11.32
C VAL A 368 -15.10 2.01 10.38
N ILE A 369 -14.95 3.03 9.53
CA ILE A 369 -13.82 3.13 8.59
C ILE A 369 -12.49 3.29 9.34
N LYS A 370 -12.44 4.15 10.38
CA LYS A 370 -11.24 4.32 11.20
C LYS A 370 -10.84 3.02 11.89
N GLU A 371 -11.79 2.29 12.46
CA GLU A 371 -11.52 1.01 13.12
C GLU A 371 -11.05 -0.06 12.13
N SER A 372 -11.62 -0.09 10.93
CA SER A 372 -11.14 -0.95 9.86
C SER A 372 -9.70 -0.62 9.46
N LEU A 373 -9.36 0.65 9.30
CA LEU A 373 -8.02 1.12 8.99
C LEU A 373 -7.02 0.83 10.12
N ARG A 374 -7.46 0.83 11.39
CA ARG A 374 -6.62 0.47 12.54
C ARG A 374 -6.25 -1.01 12.52
N LEU A 375 -7.25 -1.88 12.36
CA LEU A 375 -7.04 -3.33 12.36
C LEU A 375 -6.47 -3.85 11.05
N HIS A 376 -6.89 -3.29 9.93
CA HIS A 376 -6.52 -3.77 8.59
C HIS A 376 -5.87 -2.65 7.75
N PRO A 377 -4.74 -2.06 8.22
CA PRO A 377 -4.04 -1.08 7.39
C PRO A 377 -3.56 -1.75 6.11
N VAL A 378 -4.01 -1.26 4.96
CA VAL A 378 -3.67 -1.86 3.65
C VAL A 378 -2.19 -1.73 3.29
N ALA A 379 -1.46 -0.84 3.96
CA ALA A 379 0.00 -0.74 3.90
C ALA A 379 0.60 -1.01 5.30
N PRO A 380 0.60 -2.27 5.79
CA PRO A 380 0.90 -2.62 7.19
C PRO A 380 2.32 -2.27 7.63
N LEU A 381 3.26 -2.19 6.71
CA LEU A 381 4.66 -1.82 6.99
C LEU A 381 5.02 -0.43 6.46
N LEU A 382 4.05 0.31 5.92
CA LEU A 382 4.25 1.52 5.14
C LEU A 382 5.28 1.30 4.00
N ALA A 383 5.59 2.34 3.23
CA ALA A 383 6.69 2.25 2.28
C ALA A 383 8.02 2.46 3.02
N PRO A 384 9.04 1.60 2.82
CA PRO A 384 10.29 1.70 3.55
C PRO A 384 10.97 3.06 3.42
N HIS A 385 11.57 3.54 4.50
CA HIS A 385 12.41 4.74 4.53
C HIS A 385 13.90 4.36 4.48
N LEU A 386 14.76 5.35 4.19
CA LEU A 386 16.22 5.22 4.19
C LEU A 386 16.82 6.31 5.05
N ALA A 387 17.71 5.93 5.97
CA ALA A 387 18.52 6.87 6.73
C ALA A 387 19.59 7.50 5.82
N MET A 388 19.50 8.80 5.58
CA MET A 388 20.45 9.57 4.77
C MET A 388 21.72 9.96 5.54
N ALA A 389 21.61 10.02 6.88
CA ALA A 389 22.72 10.31 7.79
C ALA A 389 22.54 9.52 9.09
N ASP A 390 23.58 9.45 9.88
CA ASP A 390 23.53 8.88 11.23
C ASP A 390 22.54 9.67 12.09
N CYS A 391 21.68 8.98 12.81
CA CYS A 391 20.75 9.58 13.76
C CYS A 391 20.57 8.69 15.00
N THR A 392 19.91 9.22 16.02
CA THR A 392 19.61 8.48 17.25
C THR A 392 18.10 8.36 17.42
N ILE A 393 17.61 7.13 17.52
CA ILE A 393 16.19 6.81 17.74
C ILE A 393 16.12 5.99 19.03
N ASP A 394 15.32 6.43 19.97
CA ASP A 394 15.14 5.75 21.27
C ASP A 394 16.47 5.43 21.97
N GLY A 395 17.40 6.39 21.98
CA GLY A 395 18.75 6.24 22.56
C GLY A 395 19.69 5.30 21.81
N CYS A 396 19.25 4.74 20.67
CA CYS A 396 20.02 3.84 19.84
C CYS A 396 20.51 4.52 18.56
N MET A 397 21.75 4.27 18.19
CA MET A 397 22.32 4.80 16.93
C MET A 397 21.76 4.05 15.72
N VAL A 398 21.29 4.79 14.74
CA VAL A 398 20.88 4.31 13.43
C VAL A 398 21.86 4.85 12.39
N PRO A 399 22.71 4.00 11.81
CA PRO A 399 23.69 4.43 10.81
C PRO A 399 23.04 4.88 9.50
N ALA A 400 23.71 5.78 8.80
CA ALA A 400 23.37 6.12 7.42
C ALA A 400 23.30 4.85 6.54
N GLY A 401 22.39 4.83 5.57
CA GLY A 401 22.15 3.66 4.70
C GLY A 401 21.28 2.58 5.33
N THR A 402 20.84 2.73 6.58
CA THR A 402 19.88 1.80 7.21
C THR A 402 18.50 1.97 6.59
N ARG A 403 17.90 0.86 6.12
CA ARG A 403 16.49 0.79 5.75
C ARG A 403 15.65 0.91 7.02
N VAL A 404 14.56 1.67 7.00
CA VAL A 404 13.65 1.81 8.15
C VAL A 404 12.25 1.38 7.74
N VAL A 405 11.69 0.46 8.48
CA VAL A 405 10.34 -0.10 8.27
C VAL A 405 9.50 0.17 9.50
N ILE A 406 8.33 0.77 9.30
CA ILE A 406 7.39 1.09 10.39
C ILE A 406 6.23 0.11 10.34
N ASN A 407 6.07 -0.69 11.39
CA ASN A 407 5.01 -1.67 11.48
C ASN A 407 3.70 -1.02 11.98
N ALA A 408 3.02 -0.29 11.10
CA ALA A 408 1.75 0.38 11.41
C ALA A 408 0.67 -0.62 11.87
N TRP A 409 0.70 -1.84 11.34
CA TRP A 409 -0.19 -2.93 11.76
C TRP A 409 0.04 -3.36 13.22
N ALA A 410 1.30 -3.44 13.65
CA ALA A 410 1.64 -3.74 15.04
C ALA A 410 1.28 -2.58 15.98
N ILE A 411 1.54 -1.35 15.55
CA ILE A 411 1.22 -0.11 16.27
C ILE A 411 -0.30 0.02 16.47
N GLY A 412 -1.09 -0.24 15.45
CA GLY A 412 -2.56 -0.23 15.53
C GLY A 412 -3.14 -1.33 16.44
N ARG A 413 -2.31 -2.29 16.90
CA ARG A 413 -2.65 -3.39 17.80
C ARG A 413 -1.85 -3.37 19.11
N ASP A 414 -1.29 -2.23 19.46
CA ASP A 414 -0.55 -2.06 20.70
C ASP A 414 -1.51 -1.87 21.87
N SER A 415 -1.51 -2.83 22.80
CA SER A 415 -2.36 -2.80 23.99
C SER A 415 -2.06 -1.67 24.96
N SER A 416 -0.91 -1.01 24.84
CA SER A 416 -0.61 0.20 25.61
C SER A 416 -1.37 1.43 25.11
N SER A 417 -1.77 1.42 23.83
CA SER A 417 -2.48 2.52 23.16
C SER A 417 -3.96 2.22 22.92
N TRP A 418 -4.33 0.92 22.82
CA TRP A 418 -5.65 0.47 22.44
C TRP A 418 -6.15 -0.62 23.40
N GLU A 419 -7.20 -0.32 24.13
CA GLU A 419 -7.92 -1.32 24.93
C GLU A 419 -8.54 -2.37 24.00
N ASP A 420 -8.52 -3.65 24.35
CA ASP A 420 -8.95 -4.76 23.48
C ASP A 420 -8.45 -4.61 22.03
N ALA A 421 -7.14 -4.40 21.92
CA ALA A 421 -6.47 -3.97 20.68
C ALA A 421 -6.68 -4.88 19.46
N GLU A 422 -7.03 -6.15 19.66
CA GLU A 422 -7.30 -7.13 18.60
C GLU A 422 -8.78 -7.16 18.17
N GLU A 423 -9.67 -6.51 18.93
CA GLU A 423 -11.10 -6.50 18.64
C GLU A 423 -11.48 -5.33 17.73
N PHE A 424 -12.51 -5.56 16.91
CA PHE A 424 -13.10 -4.52 16.05
C PHE A 424 -14.21 -3.81 16.83
N ILE A 425 -13.95 -2.59 17.30
CA ILE A 425 -14.84 -1.78 18.13
C ILE A 425 -14.90 -0.35 17.58
N PRO A 426 -15.82 -0.04 16.66
CA PRO A 426 -15.95 1.30 16.09
C PRO A 426 -16.20 2.40 17.12
N GLU A 427 -16.84 2.05 18.24
CA GLU A 427 -17.19 2.98 19.32
C GLU A 427 -15.98 3.69 19.92
N ARG A 428 -14.76 3.16 19.75
CA ARG A 428 -13.52 3.87 20.14
C ARG A 428 -13.43 5.28 19.56
N PHE A 429 -13.93 5.44 18.34
CA PHE A 429 -13.85 6.67 17.55
C PHE A 429 -15.12 7.52 17.60
N THR A 430 -16.09 7.17 18.44
CA THR A 430 -17.28 7.97 18.73
C THR A 430 -17.12 8.73 20.04
N ASP A 431 -18.06 9.58 20.36
CA ASP A 431 -18.08 10.35 21.63
C ASP A 431 -18.15 9.44 22.88
N GLU A 432 -18.56 8.20 22.71
CA GLU A 432 -18.59 7.17 23.77
C GLU A 432 -17.19 6.59 24.06
N GLY A 433 -16.23 6.79 23.14
CA GLY A 433 -14.92 6.15 23.18
C GLY A 433 -13.76 7.08 23.56
N ASN A 434 -12.62 6.48 23.82
CA ASN A 434 -11.40 7.18 24.25
C ASN A 434 -10.54 7.70 23.07
N ALA A 435 -10.90 7.39 21.82
CA ALA A 435 -10.16 7.75 20.62
C ALA A 435 -10.94 8.68 19.68
N VAL A 436 -11.96 9.39 20.15
CA VAL A 436 -12.79 10.30 19.35
C VAL A 436 -11.96 11.34 18.59
N ASN A 437 -10.93 11.90 19.21
CA ASN A 437 -10.04 12.90 18.63
C ASN A 437 -8.91 12.31 17.79
N VAL A 438 -8.71 10.99 17.81
CA VAL A 438 -7.65 10.32 17.05
C VAL A 438 -8.00 10.35 15.56
N ASN A 439 -7.03 10.79 14.74
CA ASN A 439 -7.21 10.92 13.31
C ASN A 439 -5.98 10.40 12.53
N PHE A 440 -6.16 10.23 11.24
CA PHE A 440 -5.14 9.70 10.33
C PHE A 440 -4.31 10.79 9.62
N LYS A 441 -4.31 12.04 10.13
CA LYS A 441 -3.57 13.18 9.52
C LYS A 441 -2.08 13.19 9.87
N GLY A 442 -1.57 12.11 10.49
CA GLY A 442 -0.15 11.94 10.79
C GLY A 442 0.34 12.64 12.06
N ASN A 443 -0.58 13.04 12.95
CA ASN A 443 -0.27 13.61 14.27
C ASN A 443 -0.43 12.59 15.40
N ASP A 444 -1.23 11.55 15.18
CA ASP A 444 -1.56 10.51 16.15
C ASP A 444 -0.76 9.24 15.80
N PHE A 445 0.41 9.10 16.41
CA PHE A 445 1.37 8.04 16.04
C PHE A 445 0.95 6.63 16.44
N GLN A 446 -0.08 6.49 17.26
CA GLN A 446 -0.74 5.20 17.51
C GLN A 446 -1.64 4.77 16.33
N PHE A 447 -1.94 5.67 15.37
CA PHE A 447 -2.85 5.44 14.25
C PHE A 447 -2.27 5.97 12.93
N LEU A 448 -1.58 5.11 12.17
CA LEU A 448 -0.77 5.48 11.01
C LEU A 448 -1.19 4.78 9.70
N PRO A 449 -2.49 4.66 9.35
CA PRO A 449 -2.88 3.96 8.13
C PRO A 449 -2.36 4.62 6.85
N PHE A 450 -2.07 5.93 6.90
CA PHE A 450 -1.55 6.72 5.78
C PHE A 450 -0.11 7.21 6.01
N GLY A 451 0.57 6.69 7.04
CA GLY A 451 1.87 7.20 7.46
C GLY A 451 1.80 8.60 8.07
N ALA A 452 2.96 9.26 8.17
CA ALA A 452 3.07 10.62 8.68
C ALA A 452 4.30 11.34 8.08
N GLY A 453 4.50 12.61 8.45
CA GLY A 453 5.64 13.43 8.04
C GLY A 453 5.64 13.77 6.56
N ARG A 454 6.83 14.03 6.00
CA ARG A 454 7.00 14.44 4.60
C ARG A 454 6.44 13.43 3.60
N ARG A 455 6.48 12.14 3.95
CA ARG A 455 6.03 11.02 3.12
C ARG A 455 4.60 10.54 3.41
N ILE A 456 3.81 11.33 4.15
CA ILE A 456 2.39 11.01 4.35
C ILE A 456 1.68 10.83 3.01
N CYS A 457 0.72 9.93 2.94
CA CYS A 457 -0.06 9.67 1.71
C CYS A 457 -0.66 10.98 1.16
N PRO A 458 -0.48 11.31 -0.12
CA PRO A 458 -1.08 12.50 -0.71
C PRO A 458 -2.56 12.32 -1.03
N GLY A 459 -3.02 11.08 -1.17
CA GLY A 459 -4.38 10.73 -1.59
C GLY A 459 -5.37 10.51 -0.44
N ILE A 460 -5.08 10.94 0.79
CA ILE A 460 -5.93 10.68 1.96
C ILE A 460 -7.36 11.15 1.70
N ASN A 461 -7.55 12.42 1.33
CA ASN A 461 -8.88 13.01 1.17
C ASN A 461 -9.66 12.31 0.04
N LEU A 462 -9.03 12.06 -1.10
CA LEU A 462 -9.66 11.35 -2.21
C LEU A 462 -10.04 9.91 -1.83
N GLY A 463 -9.13 9.19 -1.17
CA GLY A 463 -9.35 7.81 -0.76
C GLY A 463 -10.48 7.67 0.26
N ILE A 464 -10.49 8.52 1.30
CA ILE A 464 -11.50 8.48 2.35
C ILE A 464 -12.88 8.85 1.80
N VAL A 465 -13.00 9.91 1.00
CA VAL A 465 -14.29 10.32 0.40
C VAL A 465 -14.87 9.19 -0.46
N ASN A 466 -14.06 8.51 -1.26
CA ASN A 466 -14.52 7.38 -2.09
C ASN A 466 -14.97 6.18 -1.24
N VAL A 467 -14.25 5.88 -0.16
CA VAL A 467 -14.59 4.79 0.77
C VAL A 467 -15.88 5.12 1.53
N GLU A 468 -16.01 6.33 2.07
CA GLU A 468 -17.20 6.79 2.77
C GLU A 468 -18.44 6.75 1.86
N LEU A 469 -18.33 7.30 0.65
CA LEU A 469 -19.42 7.37 -0.31
C LEU A 469 -19.89 5.97 -0.73
N MET A 470 -18.96 5.07 -1.05
CA MET A 470 -19.31 3.72 -1.47
C MET A 470 -19.91 2.93 -0.31
N LEU A 471 -19.33 2.96 0.88
CA LEU A 471 -19.83 2.24 2.05
C LEU A 471 -21.23 2.72 2.44
N ALA A 472 -21.46 4.04 2.50
CA ALA A 472 -22.76 4.62 2.82
C ALA A 472 -23.86 4.13 1.85
N ASN A 473 -23.57 4.10 0.55
CA ASN A 473 -24.51 3.63 -0.45
C ASN A 473 -24.80 2.12 -0.34
N LEU A 474 -23.78 1.31 -0.09
CA LEU A 474 -23.91 -0.15 0.11
C LEU A 474 -24.84 -0.48 1.29
N VAL A 475 -24.68 0.21 2.43
CA VAL A 475 -25.46 -0.07 3.64
C VAL A 475 -26.84 0.62 3.65
N ASN A 476 -26.99 1.73 2.92
CA ASN A 476 -28.28 2.38 2.75
C ASN A 476 -29.25 1.54 1.94
N ARG A 477 -28.78 1.03 0.79
CA ARG A 477 -29.66 0.46 -0.24
C ARG A 477 -29.92 -1.02 -0.06
N PHE A 478 -29.00 -1.76 0.56
CA PHE A 478 -29.08 -3.21 0.65
C PHE A 478 -28.95 -3.71 2.09
N ASP A 479 -29.68 -4.78 2.36
CA ASP A 479 -29.38 -5.71 3.44
C ASP A 479 -28.53 -6.85 2.86
N TRP A 480 -27.59 -7.34 3.65
CA TRP A 480 -26.58 -8.27 3.17
C TRP A 480 -26.67 -9.62 3.87
N GLU A 481 -26.71 -10.69 3.08
CA GLU A 481 -26.71 -12.07 3.56
C GLU A 481 -25.48 -12.82 3.04
N LEU A 482 -25.13 -13.89 3.74
CA LEU A 482 -24.09 -14.81 3.28
C LEU A 482 -24.69 -15.86 2.35
N PRO A 483 -23.90 -16.41 1.40
CA PRO A 483 -24.34 -17.55 0.59
C PRO A 483 -24.76 -18.74 1.44
N VAL A 484 -25.67 -19.55 0.92
CA VAL A 484 -26.17 -20.74 1.60
C VAL A 484 -25.00 -21.66 1.98
N GLY A 485 -24.95 -22.09 3.24
CA GLY A 485 -23.91 -22.95 3.77
C GLY A 485 -22.65 -22.21 4.27
N VAL A 486 -22.61 -20.88 4.18
CA VAL A 486 -21.52 -20.06 4.73
C VAL A 486 -21.97 -19.41 6.03
N GLU A 487 -21.25 -19.63 7.12
CA GLU A 487 -21.52 -18.98 8.40
C GLU A 487 -20.60 -17.75 8.60
N ARG A 488 -21.00 -16.84 9.49
CA ARG A 488 -20.21 -15.62 9.79
C ARG A 488 -18.79 -15.91 10.28
N LYS A 489 -18.60 -16.99 11.03
CA LYS A 489 -17.30 -17.46 11.49
C LYS A 489 -16.38 -17.93 10.37
N ASP A 490 -16.96 -18.32 9.22
CA ASP A 490 -16.22 -18.84 8.06
C ASP A 490 -15.68 -17.72 7.17
N ILE A 491 -16.07 -16.45 7.43
CA ILE A 491 -15.47 -15.31 6.73
C ILE A 491 -13.99 -15.22 7.13
N ASP A 492 -13.13 -15.69 6.23
CA ASP A 492 -11.68 -15.71 6.45
C ASP A 492 -11.08 -14.32 6.31
N MET A 493 -10.42 -13.84 7.38
CA MET A 493 -9.69 -12.57 7.42
C MET A 493 -8.21 -12.74 7.10
N LYS A 494 -7.78 -13.92 6.62
CA LYS A 494 -6.41 -14.14 6.20
C LYS A 494 -6.00 -13.21 5.08
N GLU A 495 -4.77 -12.78 5.17
CA GLU A 495 -4.20 -11.76 4.31
C GLU A 495 -3.24 -12.38 3.27
N VAL A 496 -3.12 -11.68 2.15
CA VAL A 496 -2.03 -11.88 1.18
C VAL A 496 -1.21 -10.60 1.13
N PHE A 497 0.07 -10.74 1.42
CA PHE A 497 1.02 -9.63 1.39
C PHE A 497 1.38 -9.24 -0.04
N GLY A 498 1.51 -7.95 -0.29
CA GLY A 498 1.93 -7.34 -1.55
C GLY A 498 2.30 -5.88 -1.32
N LEU A 499 2.28 -5.07 -2.35
CA LEU A 499 2.42 -3.61 -2.21
C LEU A 499 1.31 -3.04 -1.31
N SER A 500 0.10 -3.55 -1.47
CA SER A 500 -1.00 -3.44 -0.51
C SER A 500 -1.44 -4.82 -0.08
N VAL A 501 -1.85 -4.96 1.19
CA VAL A 501 -2.44 -6.18 1.71
C VAL A 501 -3.89 -6.28 1.27
N ARG A 502 -4.31 -7.48 0.89
CA ARG A 502 -5.69 -7.81 0.55
C ARG A 502 -6.14 -9.07 1.27
N ARG A 503 -7.43 -9.29 1.33
CA ARG A 503 -7.96 -10.57 1.79
C ARG A 503 -7.53 -11.70 0.85
N LYS A 504 -7.34 -12.90 1.41
CA LYS A 504 -6.97 -14.08 0.65
C LYS A 504 -8.15 -14.61 -0.15
N GLU A 505 -9.28 -14.77 0.52
CA GLU A 505 -10.50 -15.32 -0.05
C GLU A 505 -11.45 -14.19 -0.49
N LYS A 506 -12.18 -14.42 -1.58
CA LYS A 506 -13.19 -13.49 -2.09
C LYS A 506 -14.34 -13.30 -1.10
N LEU A 507 -14.87 -12.09 -1.03
CA LEU A 507 -16.07 -11.80 -0.26
C LEU A 507 -17.31 -11.93 -1.15
N LEU A 508 -18.03 -13.01 -0.98
CA LEU A 508 -19.27 -13.29 -1.70
C LEU A 508 -20.47 -12.94 -0.81
N LEU A 509 -21.36 -12.07 -1.27
CA LEU A 509 -22.53 -11.63 -0.52
C LEU A 509 -23.80 -11.69 -1.38
N ILE A 510 -24.94 -11.91 -0.74
CA ILE A 510 -26.27 -11.86 -1.36
C ILE A 510 -26.92 -10.53 -0.96
N PRO A 511 -27.16 -9.62 -1.91
CA PRO A 511 -27.87 -8.39 -1.64
C PRO A 511 -29.38 -8.64 -1.56
N LYS A 512 -30.03 -7.99 -0.59
CA LYS A 512 -31.49 -7.87 -0.51
C LYS A 512 -31.83 -6.40 -0.68
N SER A 513 -32.50 -6.06 -1.77
CA SER A 513 -32.94 -4.68 -1.99
C SER A 513 -33.96 -4.29 -0.91
N ARG A 514 -33.79 -3.10 -0.36
CA ARG A 514 -34.71 -2.52 0.61
C ARG A 514 -35.86 -1.74 -0.05
N ILE A 515 -35.67 -1.36 -1.32
CA ILE A 515 -36.57 -0.49 -2.10
C ILE A 515 -37.15 -1.28 -3.25
#